data_577f22b7c6abc77cd055d319c2c8a947
#
_entry.id   577f22b7c6abc77cd055d319c2c8a947
#
_cell.length_a   1.000
_cell.length_b   1.000
_cell.length_c   1.000
_cell.angle_alpha   90.00
_cell.angle_beta   90.00
_cell.angle_gamma   90.00
#
_symmetry.space_group_name_H-M   'P 1'
#
loop_
_entity.id
_entity.type
_entity.pdbx_description
1 polymer ?
#
loop_
_entity_poly.entity_id
_entity_poly.type
_entity_poly.pdbx_seq_one_letter_code
_entity_poly.pdbx_strand_id
1 'polypeptide(L)'
;ELLETGVINDKDASKKALDKIHDEVNNMSTLINDILMISRLENKDVDVIKHPVHLTPLVDEIIDTMQVEIDKKHLQVDKELEDITYTSNHQHMHQLLSNLITNAIKYNVDGGKIIIKSYQFGRNIIIEVSDTGRGISKIDQGRVFERFFRCDQGRDKETGGTGLGLAIVKHIVQYYQGNITLTSKLHEGTTFKVTLPMEEEVI
;
A
#
# COMPACT_ATOMS: atom_id res chain seq x y z
N GLU A 1 32.33 9.02 -0.32
CA GLU A 1 33.12 9.82 -1.30
C GLU A 1 33.07 11.33 -1.00
N LEU A 2 31.90 12.00 -0.97
CA LEU A 2 31.79 13.46 -0.74
C LEU A 2 32.26 13.87 0.69
N LEU A 3 32.04 13.02 1.70
CA LEU A 3 32.56 13.21 3.07
C LEU A 3 34.06 12.90 3.15
N GLU A 4 34.56 11.89 2.44
CA GLU A 4 35.95 11.48 2.41
C GLU A 4 36.84 12.47 1.66
N THR A 5 36.30 13.13 0.64
CA THR A 5 37.03 14.17 -0.14
C THR A 5 37.05 15.53 0.53
N GLY A 6 36.44 15.71 1.71
CA GLY A 6 36.42 16.98 2.45
C GLY A 6 35.61 18.08 1.79
N VAL A 7 34.78 17.75 0.79
CA VAL A 7 33.90 18.71 0.09
C VAL A 7 32.76 19.18 0.99
N ILE A 8 32.40 18.38 2.02
CA ILE A 8 31.38 18.73 3.01
C ILE A 8 32.09 18.99 4.35
N ASN A 9 32.34 20.25 4.62
CA ASN A 9 32.99 20.71 5.88
C ASN A 9 31.99 21.33 6.89
N ASP A 10 30.70 21.43 6.52
CA ASP A 10 29.64 21.95 7.37
C ASP A 10 28.92 20.79 8.08
N LYS A 11 28.72 20.92 9.40
CA LYS A 11 28.00 19.93 10.22
C LYS A 11 26.56 19.70 9.71
N ASP A 12 25.88 20.73 9.22
CA ASP A 12 24.52 20.64 8.71
C ASP A 12 24.47 19.92 7.35
N ALA A 13 25.44 20.14 6.48
CA ALA A 13 25.58 19.43 5.22
C ALA A 13 25.94 17.95 5.44
N SER A 14 26.82 17.66 6.41
CA SER A 14 27.15 16.28 6.80
C SER A 14 25.93 15.56 7.37
N LYS A 15 25.13 16.22 8.22
CA LYS A 15 23.90 15.63 8.78
C LYS A 15 22.89 15.33 7.67
N LYS A 16 22.63 16.27 6.77
CA LYS A 16 21.73 16.05 5.62
C LYS A 16 22.18 14.89 4.73
N ALA A 17 23.51 14.74 4.53
CA ALA A 17 24.05 13.61 3.76
C ALA A 17 23.82 12.27 4.47
N LEU A 18 24.03 12.22 5.79
CA LEU A 18 23.78 11.03 6.61
C LEU A 18 22.27 10.66 6.64
N ASP A 19 21.39 11.65 6.81
CA ASP A 19 19.94 11.45 6.78
C ASP A 19 19.54 10.85 5.42
N LYS A 20 20.05 11.39 4.31
CA LYS A 20 19.79 10.85 2.97
C LYS A 20 20.30 9.42 2.77
N ILE A 21 21.50 9.10 3.30
CA ILE A 21 22.04 7.73 3.26
C ILE A 21 21.15 6.79 4.06
N HIS A 22 20.70 7.22 5.25
CA HIS A 22 19.79 6.43 6.08
C HIS A 22 18.45 6.14 5.37
N ASP A 23 17.87 7.16 4.74
CA ASP A 23 16.64 7.00 3.96
C ASP A 23 16.82 6.01 2.80
N GLU A 24 17.96 6.08 2.10
CA GLU A 24 18.24 5.17 0.99
C GLU A 24 18.45 3.72 1.44
N VAL A 25 19.13 3.51 2.59
CA VAL A 25 19.28 2.18 3.20
C VAL A 25 17.92 1.61 3.61
N ASN A 26 17.03 2.42 4.19
CA ASN A 26 15.67 2.01 4.53
C ASN A 26 14.86 1.65 3.28
N ASN A 27 14.97 2.43 2.22
CA ASN A 27 14.33 2.15 0.93
C ASN A 27 14.83 0.83 0.34
N MET A 28 16.14 0.56 0.38
CA MET A 28 16.71 -0.71 -0.08
C MET A 28 16.21 -1.89 0.75
N SER A 29 16.14 -1.75 2.07
CA SER A 29 15.62 -2.79 2.97
C SER A 29 14.16 -3.10 2.66
N THR A 30 13.34 -2.08 2.44
CA THR A 30 11.94 -2.22 2.02
C THR A 30 11.84 -2.97 0.68
N LEU A 31 12.64 -2.57 -0.32
CA LEU A 31 12.68 -3.25 -1.63
C LEU A 31 13.01 -4.74 -1.51
N ILE A 32 14.02 -5.09 -0.70
CA ILE A 32 14.41 -6.49 -0.50
C ILE A 32 13.27 -7.27 0.14
N ASN A 33 12.63 -6.73 1.17
CA ASN A 33 11.50 -7.37 1.84
C ASN A 33 10.30 -7.54 0.89
N ASP A 34 10.00 -6.54 0.07
CA ASP A 34 8.95 -6.57 -0.94
C ASP A 34 9.20 -7.68 -1.97
N ILE A 35 10.44 -7.80 -2.47
CA ILE A 35 10.82 -8.86 -3.43
C ILE A 35 10.72 -10.24 -2.80
N LEU A 36 11.23 -10.40 -1.56
CA LEU A 36 11.15 -11.67 -0.83
C LEU A 36 9.70 -12.07 -0.57
N MET A 37 8.82 -11.10 -0.25
CA MET A 37 7.40 -11.35 -0.05
C MET A 37 6.74 -11.83 -1.35
N ILE A 38 6.97 -11.15 -2.47
CA ILE A 38 6.44 -11.57 -3.77
C ILE A 38 6.94 -13.00 -4.09
N SER A 39 8.22 -13.27 -3.91
CA SER A 39 8.80 -14.60 -4.16
C SER A 39 8.14 -15.70 -3.32
N ARG A 40 7.83 -15.42 -2.05
CA ARG A 40 7.13 -16.37 -1.16
C ARG A 40 5.68 -16.58 -1.58
N LEU A 41 4.98 -15.52 -2.01
CA LEU A 41 3.59 -15.61 -2.48
C LEU A 41 3.48 -16.38 -3.81
N GLU A 42 4.50 -16.32 -4.66
CA GLU A 42 4.56 -17.09 -5.91
C GLU A 42 4.87 -18.57 -5.67
N ASN A 43 5.63 -18.87 -4.62
CA ASN A 43 6.03 -20.21 -4.26
C ASN A 43 4.97 -20.86 -3.34
N LYS A 44 3.95 -21.49 -3.96
CA LYS A 44 2.80 -22.07 -3.26
C LYS A 44 3.14 -23.21 -2.29
N ASP A 45 4.38 -23.71 -2.30
CA ASP A 45 4.83 -24.81 -1.44
C ASP A 45 5.20 -24.34 -0.01
N VAL A 46 5.14 -23.05 0.26
CA VAL A 46 5.36 -22.52 1.61
C VAL A 46 4.02 -22.41 2.33
N ASP A 47 3.77 -23.33 3.26
CA ASP A 47 2.61 -23.25 4.15
C ASP A 47 2.67 -21.97 4.99
N VAL A 48 1.80 -21.03 4.66
CA VAL A 48 1.64 -19.79 5.42
C VAL A 48 0.64 -20.04 6.54
N ILE A 49 1.07 -19.88 7.78
CA ILE A 49 0.19 -20.00 8.95
C ILE A 49 -0.89 -18.91 8.87
N LYS A 50 -2.15 -19.34 8.88
CA LYS A 50 -3.32 -18.49 8.85
C LYS A 50 -3.95 -18.44 10.24
N HIS A 51 -4.41 -17.27 10.64
CA HIS A 51 -5.15 -17.01 11.88
C HIS A 51 -6.35 -16.09 11.60
N PRO A 52 -7.35 -16.06 12.47
CA PRO A 52 -8.39 -15.04 12.41
C PRO A 52 -7.78 -13.63 12.52
N VAL A 53 -8.04 -12.77 11.54
CA VAL A 53 -7.61 -11.38 11.50
C VAL A 53 -8.84 -10.49 11.51
N HIS A 54 -8.96 -9.62 12.51
CA HIS A 54 -10.01 -8.64 12.62
C HIS A 54 -9.66 -7.42 11.75
N LEU A 55 -10.46 -7.12 10.74
CA LEU A 55 -10.14 -6.09 9.75
C LEU A 55 -10.25 -4.67 10.32
N THR A 56 -11.26 -4.40 11.15
CA THR A 56 -11.46 -3.06 11.75
C THR A 56 -10.28 -2.60 12.61
N PRO A 57 -9.81 -3.36 13.62
CA PRO A 57 -8.64 -2.97 14.40
C PRO A 57 -7.37 -2.81 13.54
N LEU A 58 -7.22 -3.66 12.53
CA LEU A 58 -6.06 -3.59 11.63
C LEU A 58 -6.05 -2.32 10.77
N VAL A 59 -7.22 -1.89 10.28
CA VAL A 59 -7.35 -0.61 9.57
C VAL A 59 -7.04 0.56 10.51
N ASP A 60 -7.56 0.51 11.75
CA ASP A 60 -7.31 1.57 12.75
C ASP A 60 -5.82 1.69 13.06
N GLU A 61 -5.12 0.58 13.31
CA GLU A 61 -3.67 0.55 13.54
C GLU A 61 -2.90 1.18 12.37
N ILE A 62 -3.26 0.83 11.13
CA ILE A 62 -2.60 1.36 9.93
C ILE A 62 -2.84 2.88 9.81
N ILE A 63 -4.06 3.36 10.02
CA ILE A 63 -4.38 4.79 9.97
C ILE A 63 -3.61 5.55 11.04
N ASP A 64 -3.55 5.04 12.26
CA ASP A 64 -2.81 5.67 13.37
C ASP A 64 -1.32 5.81 13.04
N THR A 65 -0.71 4.80 12.41
CA THR A 65 0.70 4.88 11.98
C THR A 65 0.94 5.90 10.88
N MET A 66 -0.08 6.26 10.11
CA MET A 66 -0.02 7.21 8.98
C MET A 66 -0.60 8.60 9.30
N GLN A 67 -0.95 8.85 10.58
CA GLN A 67 -1.62 10.09 10.99
C GLN A 67 -0.83 11.35 10.64
N VAL A 68 0.50 11.32 10.75
CA VAL A 68 1.37 12.46 10.41
C VAL A 68 1.25 12.86 8.94
N GLU A 69 1.23 11.89 8.02
CA GLU A 69 1.07 12.12 6.59
C GLU A 69 -0.34 12.60 6.24
N ILE A 70 -1.36 12.06 6.92
CA ILE A 70 -2.76 12.45 6.80
C ILE A 70 -2.92 13.91 7.21
N ASP A 71 -2.42 14.28 8.37
CA ASP A 71 -2.49 15.65 8.91
C ASP A 71 -1.72 16.64 8.03
N LYS A 72 -0.53 16.26 7.56
CA LYS A 72 0.29 17.09 6.68
C LYS A 72 -0.42 17.47 5.38
N LYS A 73 -1.28 16.60 4.87
CA LYS A 73 -2.09 16.85 3.66
C LYS A 73 -3.52 17.28 3.97
N HIS A 74 -3.88 17.48 5.23
CA HIS A 74 -5.23 17.85 5.67
C HIS A 74 -6.31 16.90 5.13
N LEU A 75 -6.03 15.59 5.07
CA LEU A 75 -6.94 14.61 4.51
C LEU A 75 -8.06 14.26 5.47
N GLN A 76 -9.27 14.14 4.94
CA GLN A 76 -10.40 13.55 5.65
C GLN A 76 -10.40 12.03 5.42
N VAL A 77 -10.46 11.24 6.50
CA VAL A 77 -10.55 9.78 6.42
C VAL A 77 -11.88 9.31 6.99
N ASP A 78 -12.72 8.72 6.14
CA ASP A 78 -13.98 8.10 6.52
C ASP A 78 -13.85 6.59 6.49
N LYS A 79 -14.39 5.92 7.53
CA LYS A 79 -14.36 4.47 7.68
C LYS A 79 -15.79 3.94 7.73
N GLU A 80 -16.14 3.03 6.83
CA GLU A 80 -17.41 2.30 6.74
C GLU A 80 -17.07 0.81 6.85
N LEU A 81 -16.79 0.33 8.06
CA LEU A 81 -16.24 -1.00 8.31
C LEU A 81 -17.27 -1.86 9.03
N GLU A 82 -17.65 -2.98 8.44
CA GLU A 82 -18.34 -4.06 9.15
C GLU A 82 -17.34 -4.80 10.05
N ASP A 83 -17.82 -5.38 11.15
CA ASP A 83 -17.00 -6.22 12.04
C ASP A 83 -16.73 -7.58 11.37
N ILE A 84 -15.64 -7.64 10.61
CA ILE A 84 -15.27 -8.81 9.83
C ILE A 84 -13.99 -9.42 10.38
N THR A 85 -14.04 -10.74 10.57
CA THR A 85 -12.88 -11.57 10.85
C THR A 85 -12.57 -12.41 9.61
N TYR A 86 -11.33 -12.33 9.10
CA TYR A 86 -10.88 -13.08 7.94
C TYR A 86 -9.72 -14.01 8.31
N THR A 87 -9.86 -15.29 7.99
CA THR A 87 -8.79 -16.28 8.24
C THR A 87 -7.67 -16.10 7.23
N SER A 88 -6.59 -15.52 7.68
CA SER A 88 -5.44 -15.16 6.82
C SER A 88 -4.14 -15.03 7.62
N ASN A 89 -3.04 -14.81 6.91
CA ASN A 89 -1.81 -14.37 7.55
C ASN A 89 -1.91 -12.87 7.85
N HIS A 90 -1.67 -12.48 9.09
CA HIS A 90 -1.75 -11.11 9.56
C HIS A 90 -0.86 -10.16 8.74
N GLN A 91 0.39 -10.56 8.45
CA GLN A 91 1.33 -9.75 7.68
C GLN A 91 0.83 -9.50 6.25
N HIS A 92 0.18 -10.50 5.62
CA HIS A 92 -0.40 -10.33 4.29
C HIS A 92 -1.52 -9.30 4.30
N MET A 93 -2.45 -9.37 5.27
CA MET A 93 -3.55 -8.40 5.36
C MET A 93 -3.04 -7.00 5.69
N HIS A 94 -2.10 -6.89 6.63
CA HIS A 94 -1.45 -5.63 6.94
C HIS A 94 -0.79 -5.02 5.69
N GLN A 95 -0.01 -5.80 4.94
CA GLN A 95 0.68 -5.32 3.73
C GLN A 95 -0.31 -4.92 2.61
N LEU A 96 -1.40 -5.68 2.44
CA LEU A 96 -2.45 -5.37 1.48
C LEU A 96 -3.09 -4.01 1.80
N LEU A 97 -3.58 -3.86 3.04
CA LEU A 97 -4.26 -2.65 3.50
C LEU A 97 -3.33 -1.44 3.52
N SER A 98 -2.12 -1.59 4.08
CA SER A 98 -1.15 -0.50 4.17
C SER A 98 -0.72 0.00 2.78
N ASN A 99 -0.52 -0.88 1.79
CA ASN A 99 -0.20 -0.46 0.42
C ASN A 99 -1.34 0.32 -0.24
N LEU A 100 -2.59 -0.11 -0.06
CA LEU A 100 -3.74 0.61 -0.62
C LEU A 100 -3.93 1.97 0.05
N ILE A 101 -3.87 2.03 1.39
CA ILE A 101 -4.04 3.25 2.18
C ILE A 101 -2.89 4.23 1.92
N THR A 102 -1.63 3.76 1.91
CA THR A 102 -0.47 4.59 1.57
C THR A 102 -0.61 5.21 0.18
N ASN A 103 -1.08 4.45 -0.81
CA ASN A 103 -1.33 4.99 -2.14
C ASN A 103 -2.42 6.07 -2.12
N ALA A 104 -3.53 5.84 -1.39
CA ALA A 104 -4.61 6.82 -1.25
C ALA A 104 -4.15 8.12 -0.57
N ILE A 105 -3.25 8.05 0.40
CA ILE A 105 -2.64 9.22 1.04
C ILE A 105 -1.66 9.91 0.09
N LYS A 106 -0.73 9.13 -0.48
CA LYS A 106 0.38 9.63 -1.28
C LYS A 106 -0.09 10.38 -2.52
N TYR A 107 -1.05 9.81 -3.23
CA TYR A 107 -1.54 10.33 -4.51
C TYR A 107 -2.78 11.22 -4.38
N ASN A 108 -3.20 11.50 -3.16
CA ASN A 108 -4.29 12.45 -2.90
C ASN A 108 -3.86 13.89 -3.14
N VAL A 109 -4.88 14.75 -3.29
CA VAL A 109 -4.72 16.21 -3.27
C VAL A 109 -4.78 16.72 -1.83
N ASP A 110 -4.24 17.91 -1.59
CA ASP A 110 -4.31 18.58 -0.30
C ASP A 110 -5.78 18.88 0.06
N GLY A 111 -6.20 18.59 1.29
CA GLY A 111 -7.59 18.70 1.72
C GLY A 111 -8.53 17.66 1.11
N GLY A 112 -7.98 16.63 0.46
CA GLY A 112 -8.76 15.56 -0.15
C GLY A 112 -9.37 14.58 0.86
N LYS A 113 -10.03 13.54 0.33
CA LYS A 113 -10.75 12.55 1.13
C LYS A 113 -10.29 11.13 0.80
N ILE A 114 -10.29 10.28 1.83
CA ILE A 114 -10.11 8.82 1.71
C ILE A 114 -11.31 8.16 2.34
N ILE A 115 -11.87 7.15 1.67
CA ILE A 115 -12.98 6.33 2.19
C ILE A 115 -12.52 4.88 2.18
N ILE A 116 -12.57 4.24 3.34
CA ILE A 116 -12.21 2.83 3.51
C ILE A 116 -13.48 2.07 3.90
N LYS A 117 -13.83 1.06 3.10
CA LYS A 117 -14.99 0.21 3.34
C LYS A 117 -14.56 -1.24 3.47
N SER A 118 -15.19 -1.95 4.40
CA SER A 118 -15.16 -3.41 4.44
C SER A 118 -16.55 -3.94 4.74
N TYR A 119 -17.02 -4.87 3.92
CA TYR A 119 -18.34 -5.48 4.07
C TYR A 119 -18.36 -6.90 3.50
N GLN A 120 -19.29 -7.72 3.99
CA GLN A 120 -19.53 -9.04 3.44
C GLN A 120 -20.55 -8.97 2.31
N PHE A 121 -20.23 -9.61 1.19
CA PHE A 121 -21.14 -9.75 0.06
C PHE A 121 -21.19 -11.21 -0.41
N GLY A 122 -22.27 -11.91 -0.09
CA GLY A 122 -22.39 -13.34 -0.31
C GLY A 122 -21.32 -14.13 0.45
N ARG A 123 -20.51 -14.91 -0.27
CA ARG A 123 -19.38 -15.69 0.28
C ARG A 123 -18.04 -14.94 0.17
N ASN A 124 -18.08 -13.66 -0.07
CA ASN A 124 -16.86 -12.86 -0.22
C ASN A 124 -16.80 -11.74 0.81
N ILE A 125 -15.58 -11.38 1.18
CA ILE A 125 -15.29 -10.11 1.81
C ILE A 125 -14.90 -9.12 0.74
N ILE A 126 -15.45 -7.92 0.83
CA ILE A 126 -15.11 -6.79 -0.03
C ILE A 126 -14.34 -5.78 0.82
N ILE A 127 -13.20 -5.34 0.31
CA ILE A 127 -12.43 -4.22 0.86
C ILE A 127 -12.29 -3.19 -0.24
N GLU A 128 -12.73 -1.95 0.03
CA GLU A 128 -12.61 -0.83 -0.91
C GLU A 128 -11.83 0.30 -0.26
N VAL A 129 -10.84 0.83 -0.99
CA VAL A 129 -10.12 2.04 -0.61
C VAL A 129 -10.27 3.03 -1.75
N SER A 130 -10.93 4.15 -1.46
CA SER A 130 -11.23 5.21 -2.42
C SER A 130 -10.56 6.50 -2.00
N ASP A 131 -10.01 7.23 -2.96
CA ASP A 131 -9.40 8.55 -2.77
C ASP A 131 -9.97 9.57 -3.77
N THR A 132 -9.88 10.85 -3.42
CA THR A 132 -10.23 11.98 -4.30
C THR A 132 -8.99 12.60 -4.94
N GLY A 133 -7.94 11.82 -5.12
CA GLY A 133 -6.64 12.27 -5.58
C GLY A 133 -6.56 12.51 -7.08
N ARG A 134 -5.32 12.50 -7.57
CA ARG A 134 -5.02 12.82 -8.98
C ARG A 134 -5.60 11.84 -10.00
N GLY A 135 -6.06 10.68 -9.56
CA GLY A 135 -6.54 9.64 -10.46
C GLY A 135 -5.44 9.04 -11.35
N ILE A 136 -5.83 8.08 -12.18
CA ILE A 136 -4.93 7.31 -13.04
C ILE A 136 -5.44 7.38 -14.48
N SER A 137 -4.54 7.68 -15.44
CA SER A 137 -4.89 7.73 -16.86
C SER A 137 -5.35 6.35 -17.36
N LYS A 138 -6.23 6.30 -18.34
CA LYS A 138 -6.72 5.03 -18.94
C LYS A 138 -5.58 4.16 -19.48
N ILE A 139 -4.51 4.79 -19.97
CA ILE A 139 -3.34 4.08 -20.52
C ILE A 139 -2.58 3.36 -19.40
N ASP A 140 -2.46 3.98 -18.23
CA ASP A 140 -1.70 3.47 -17.09
C ASP A 140 -2.48 2.45 -16.26
N GLN A 141 -3.83 2.52 -16.25
CA GLN A 141 -4.68 1.63 -15.44
C GLN A 141 -4.41 0.13 -15.65
N GLY A 142 -4.06 -0.27 -16.88
CA GLY A 142 -3.70 -1.65 -17.19
C GLY A 142 -2.35 -2.09 -16.61
N ARG A 143 -1.50 -1.12 -16.26
CA ARG A 143 -0.10 -1.35 -15.88
C ARG A 143 0.20 -1.12 -14.41
N VAL A 144 -0.70 -0.50 -13.64
CA VAL A 144 -0.44 -0.12 -12.24
C VAL A 144 -0.08 -1.30 -11.33
N PHE A 145 -0.42 -2.53 -11.72
CA PHE A 145 -0.09 -3.76 -11.01
C PHE A 145 1.21 -4.43 -11.50
N GLU A 146 1.87 -3.86 -12.52
CA GLU A 146 3.18 -4.32 -12.97
C GLU A 146 4.25 -3.95 -11.93
N ARG A 147 5.25 -4.82 -11.76
CA ARG A 147 6.39 -4.56 -10.85
C ARG A 147 7.18 -3.36 -11.35
N PHE A 148 7.59 -2.49 -10.43
CA PHE A 148 8.39 -1.27 -10.69
C PHE A 148 7.68 -0.23 -11.57
N PHE A 149 6.38 -0.43 -11.87
CA PHE A 149 5.64 0.55 -12.65
C PHE A 149 5.29 1.78 -11.82
N ARG A 150 5.46 2.97 -12.44
CA ARG A 150 5.11 4.28 -11.87
C ARG A 150 4.55 5.16 -12.98
N CYS A 151 3.41 5.82 -12.72
CA CYS A 151 2.72 6.64 -13.73
C CYS A 151 3.54 7.85 -14.21
N ASP A 152 4.41 8.41 -13.35
CA ASP A 152 5.23 9.60 -13.67
C ASP A 152 6.69 9.39 -13.25
N GLN A 153 7.57 9.09 -14.21
CA GLN A 153 9.01 8.95 -13.94
C GLN A 153 9.71 10.28 -13.58
N GLY A 154 9.08 11.45 -13.82
CA GLY A 154 9.68 12.76 -13.64
C GLY A 154 9.35 13.47 -12.32
N ARG A 155 8.10 13.42 -11.86
CA ARG A 155 7.61 14.12 -10.66
C ARG A 155 7.67 13.30 -9.37
N ASP A 156 7.72 11.98 -9.49
CA ASP A 156 7.68 11.05 -8.35
C ASP A 156 9.06 10.78 -7.71
N LYS A 157 10.15 11.41 -8.20
CA LYS A 157 11.46 11.28 -7.54
C LYS A 157 11.46 11.88 -6.12
N GLU A 158 10.63 12.89 -5.87
CA GLU A 158 10.50 13.52 -4.55
C GLU A 158 9.57 12.75 -3.59
N THR A 159 8.63 11.95 -4.13
CA THR A 159 7.62 11.26 -3.30
C THR A 159 8.01 9.83 -2.90
N GLY A 160 9.16 9.32 -3.35
CA GLY A 160 9.63 7.98 -2.99
C GLY A 160 8.66 6.84 -3.41
N GLY A 161 9.10 5.62 -3.33
CA GLY A 161 8.28 4.42 -3.55
C GLY A 161 8.89 3.47 -4.57
N THR A 162 8.82 2.19 -4.24
CA THR A 162 9.47 1.10 -4.95
C THR A 162 8.80 0.72 -6.28
N GLY A 163 7.51 1.11 -6.45
CA GLY A 163 6.67 0.61 -7.54
C GLY A 163 6.26 -0.86 -7.37
N LEU A 164 6.45 -1.43 -6.18
CA LEU A 164 6.09 -2.81 -5.87
C LEU A 164 4.77 -2.94 -5.10
N GLY A 165 4.30 -1.90 -4.41
CA GLY A 165 3.16 -1.98 -3.50
C GLY A 165 1.90 -2.56 -4.13
N LEU A 166 1.47 -2.10 -5.31
CA LEU A 166 0.29 -2.64 -6.00
C LEU A 166 0.53 -4.04 -6.59
N ALA A 167 1.76 -4.35 -6.99
CA ALA A 167 2.13 -5.71 -7.39
C ALA A 167 2.01 -6.68 -6.21
N ILE A 168 2.46 -6.28 -5.01
CA ILE A 168 2.30 -7.06 -3.77
C ILE A 168 0.81 -7.27 -3.47
N VAL A 169 0.00 -6.20 -3.52
CA VAL A 169 -1.46 -6.32 -3.32
C VAL A 169 -2.05 -7.37 -4.26
N LYS A 170 -1.72 -7.31 -5.56
CA LYS A 170 -2.18 -8.28 -6.56
C LYS A 170 -1.75 -9.71 -6.22
N HIS A 171 -0.48 -9.93 -5.83
CA HIS A 171 0.01 -11.27 -5.46
C HIS A 171 -0.66 -11.80 -4.18
N ILE A 172 -0.88 -10.96 -3.17
CA ILE A 172 -1.63 -11.35 -1.96
C ILE A 172 -3.05 -11.76 -2.32
N VAL A 173 -3.76 -10.93 -3.10
CA VAL A 173 -5.13 -11.21 -3.53
C VAL A 173 -5.20 -12.53 -4.31
N GLN A 174 -4.25 -12.77 -5.22
CA GLN A 174 -4.17 -14.02 -5.97
C GLN A 174 -3.85 -15.23 -5.10
N TYR A 175 -3.00 -15.07 -4.08
CA TYR A 175 -2.70 -16.11 -3.10
C TYR A 175 -3.95 -16.59 -2.37
N TYR A 176 -4.84 -15.65 -2.00
CA TYR A 176 -6.14 -15.96 -1.39
C TYR A 176 -7.27 -16.21 -2.41
N GLN A 177 -6.93 -16.49 -3.67
CA GLN A 177 -7.88 -16.77 -4.76
C GLN A 177 -8.92 -15.66 -4.97
N GLY A 178 -8.59 -14.45 -4.58
CA GLY A 178 -9.43 -13.27 -4.72
C GLY A 178 -9.25 -12.56 -6.06
N ASN A 179 -9.90 -11.41 -6.16
CA ASN A 179 -9.79 -10.51 -7.30
C ASN A 179 -9.59 -9.07 -6.83
N ILE A 180 -8.84 -8.28 -7.60
CA ILE A 180 -8.71 -6.85 -7.41
C ILE A 180 -9.12 -6.11 -8.67
N THR A 181 -9.93 -5.08 -8.51
CA THR A 181 -10.36 -4.20 -9.59
C THR A 181 -9.99 -2.76 -9.26
N LEU A 182 -9.85 -1.97 -10.32
CA LEU A 182 -9.51 -0.55 -10.27
C LEU A 182 -10.56 0.24 -11.05
N THR A 183 -11.11 1.27 -10.42
CA THR A 183 -11.90 2.30 -11.06
C THR A 183 -11.23 3.65 -10.81
N SER A 184 -10.86 4.36 -11.86
CA SER A 184 -10.18 5.65 -11.72
C SER A 184 -10.50 6.57 -12.87
N LYS A 185 -10.55 7.87 -12.56
CA LYS A 185 -10.63 8.93 -13.55
C LYS A 185 -9.64 10.03 -13.18
N LEU A 186 -8.90 10.49 -14.18
CA LEU A 186 -7.86 11.50 -14.00
C LEU A 186 -8.49 12.77 -13.39
N HIS A 187 -7.87 13.29 -12.34
CA HIS A 187 -8.30 14.43 -11.52
C HIS A 187 -9.61 14.26 -10.72
N GLU A 188 -10.15 13.03 -10.63
CA GLU A 188 -11.35 12.75 -9.82
C GLU A 188 -11.09 11.74 -8.69
N GLY A 189 -9.99 10.98 -8.79
CA GLY A 189 -9.59 10.02 -7.77
C GLY A 189 -9.55 8.58 -8.27
N THR A 190 -9.35 7.67 -7.32
CA THR A 190 -9.17 6.24 -7.57
C THR A 190 -9.91 5.41 -6.53
N THR A 191 -10.48 4.30 -6.95
CA THR A 191 -11.04 3.27 -6.07
C THR A 191 -10.40 1.93 -6.42
N PHE A 192 -9.74 1.32 -5.44
CA PHE A 192 -9.32 -0.07 -5.47
C PHE A 192 -10.36 -0.90 -4.72
N LYS A 193 -10.84 -1.97 -5.37
CA LYS A 193 -11.77 -2.92 -4.76
C LYS A 193 -11.16 -4.31 -4.78
N VAL A 194 -10.96 -4.86 -3.61
CA VAL A 194 -10.49 -6.21 -3.37
C VAL A 194 -11.67 -7.10 -2.98
N THR A 195 -11.76 -8.27 -3.58
CA THR A 195 -12.75 -9.31 -3.28
C THR A 195 -12.00 -10.56 -2.86
N LEU A 196 -12.22 -11.03 -1.63
CA LEU A 196 -11.59 -12.24 -1.09
C LEU A 196 -12.68 -13.27 -0.74
N PRO A 197 -12.55 -14.53 -1.20
CA PRO A 197 -13.48 -15.58 -0.80
C PRO A 197 -13.31 -15.92 0.68
N MET A 198 -14.41 -16.13 1.39
CA MET A 198 -14.40 -16.70 2.73
C MET A 198 -14.23 -18.23 2.61
N GLU A 199 -13.30 -18.80 3.36
CA GLU A 199 -13.17 -20.26 3.45
C GLU A 199 -14.46 -20.84 4.03
N GLU A 200 -14.93 -22.00 3.50
CA GLU A 200 -16.05 -22.71 4.11
C GLU A 200 -15.61 -23.18 5.49
N GLU A 201 -16.40 -22.88 6.53
CA GLU A 201 -16.28 -23.61 7.78
C GLU A 201 -16.62 -25.07 7.45
N VAL A 202 -15.60 -25.93 7.44
CA VAL A 202 -15.83 -27.38 7.42
C VAL A 202 -16.40 -27.71 8.80
N ILE A 203 -17.74 -27.87 8.83
CA ILE A 203 -18.50 -28.35 10.00
C ILE A 203 -18.18 -29.82 10.22
#